data_011e1e432ba72d2df1175eb6d842015d
#
_entry.id   011e1e432ba72d2df1175eb6d842015d
#
_cell.length_a   1.000
_cell.length_b   1.000
_cell.length_c   1.000
_cell.angle_alpha   90.00
_cell.angle_beta   90.00
_cell.angle_gamma   90.00
#
_symmetry.space_group_name_H-M   'P 1'
#
loop_
_entity.id
_entity.type
_entity.pdbx_description
1 polymer ?
#
loop_
_entity_poly.entity_id
_entity_poly.type
_entity_poly.pdbx_seq_one_letter_code
_entity_poly.pdbx_strand_id
1 'polypeptide(L)'
;MYQANENRYNKMEYRRSGKSGLCLPEISLGLWHNFGGAASEDNARAMLTTAFNNGITHFDLANNYGPPPGSAEIMFGRILKSDLLPYRDEIIISSKAGYDMWPGPYGNFGSRKYLVASCDASLKRTGLDYFDIFYHHRPDGETPLYETMSALDYIVRSGKALYAGISNYNPEEAKQAFEILRQLGTPCLIHQPSYSILNRAPENGLLETCKENGTGVICFSPLAGGRLTNRYLDGIPEDSRAAGKSPFLSAGQITPELVQALRGLNEIASNRGQTLAQMALSWVLKNDAVTSAIIGASRREQIEDCVKAAGGAGFTAEELAQIDKLTENI
;
A
#
# COMPACT_ATOMS: atom_id res chain seq x y z
N MET A 1 27.71 -6.73 -6.76
CA MET A 1 26.82 -5.60 -7.12
C MET A 1 25.56 -6.22 -7.69
N TYR A 2 24.39 -5.83 -7.23
CA TYR A 2 23.11 -6.34 -7.74
C TYR A 2 22.93 -5.94 -9.22
N GLN A 3 22.42 -6.88 -10.02
CA GLN A 3 22.06 -6.65 -11.40
C GLN A 3 20.61 -7.10 -11.58
N ALA A 4 19.75 -6.19 -12.02
CA ALA A 4 18.33 -6.46 -12.21
C ALA A 4 18.11 -7.40 -13.41
N ASN A 5 17.05 -8.22 -13.32
CA ASN A 5 16.62 -9.06 -14.44
C ASN A 5 16.18 -8.18 -15.62
N GLU A 6 16.75 -8.40 -16.80
CA GLU A 6 16.43 -7.65 -18.02
C GLU A 6 14.96 -7.83 -18.44
N ASN A 7 14.36 -8.99 -18.15
CA ASN A 7 12.97 -9.31 -18.47
C ASN A 7 11.96 -8.94 -17.38
N ARG A 8 12.34 -8.11 -16.37
CA ARG A 8 11.53 -7.80 -15.20
C ARG A 8 10.17 -7.21 -15.53
N TYR A 9 10.04 -6.51 -16.65
CA TYR A 9 8.79 -5.83 -17.05
C TYR A 9 7.84 -6.72 -17.85
N ASN A 10 8.23 -7.92 -18.26
CA ASN A 10 7.48 -8.74 -19.25
C ASN A 10 6.18 -9.35 -18.68
N LYS A 11 6.01 -9.41 -17.37
CA LYS A 11 4.88 -10.10 -16.72
C LYS A 11 4.03 -9.19 -15.84
N MET A 12 4.50 -7.98 -15.55
CA MET A 12 3.77 -7.02 -14.72
C MET A 12 2.95 -6.09 -15.60
N GLU A 13 1.67 -5.98 -15.30
CA GLU A 13 0.81 -4.96 -15.91
C GLU A 13 0.95 -3.64 -15.15
N TYR A 14 0.93 -2.53 -15.90
CA TYR A 14 1.05 -1.18 -15.35
C TYR A 14 -0.19 -0.38 -15.65
N ARG A 15 -0.79 0.22 -14.61
CA ARG A 15 -2.00 1.02 -14.71
C ARG A 15 -1.71 2.49 -14.46
N ARG A 16 -2.32 3.35 -15.24
CA ARG A 16 -2.24 4.80 -15.06
C ARG A 16 -2.92 5.22 -13.74
N SER A 17 -2.26 6.05 -12.95
CA SER A 17 -2.83 6.62 -11.73
C SER A 17 -3.79 7.75 -12.09
N GLY A 18 -5.07 7.47 -12.08
CA GLY A 18 -6.13 8.40 -12.47
C GLY A 18 -5.89 9.03 -13.84
N LYS A 19 -5.96 10.36 -13.92
CA LYS A 19 -5.72 11.16 -15.14
C LYS A 19 -4.28 11.69 -15.25
N SER A 20 -3.35 11.21 -14.40
CA SER A 20 -1.95 11.62 -14.45
C SER A 20 -1.15 10.91 -15.54
N GLY A 21 0.10 11.32 -15.76
CA GLY A 21 1.05 10.63 -16.63
C GLY A 21 1.71 9.40 -15.99
N LEU A 22 1.62 9.25 -14.66
CA LEU A 22 2.29 8.21 -13.92
C LEU A 22 1.55 6.87 -14.03
N CYS A 23 2.30 5.79 -14.35
CA CYS A 23 1.82 4.43 -14.25
C CYS A 23 2.44 3.72 -13.03
N LEU A 24 1.64 2.92 -12.33
CA LEU A 24 2.11 2.05 -11.25
C LEU A 24 1.91 0.58 -11.64
N PRO A 25 2.75 -0.34 -11.13
CA PRO A 25 2.51 -1.77 -11.30
C PRO A 25 1.21 -2.16 -10.59
N GLU A 26 0.49 -3.13 -11.10
CA GLU A 26 -0.73 -3.64 -10.46
C GLU A 26 -0.46 -4.12 -9.02
N ILE A 27 0.75 -4.64 -8.76
CA ILE A 27 1.21 -5.05 -7.44
C ILE A 27 2.36 -4.16 -7.01
N SER A 28 2.23 -3.52 -5.84
CA SER A 28 3.25 -2.69 -5.18
C SER A 28 3.72 -3.35 -3.88
N LEU A 29 4.93 -3.06 -3.43
CA LEU A 29 5.47 -3.61 -2.18
C LEU A 29 5.44 -2.57 -1.05
N GLY A 30 4.69 -2.88 0.03
CA GLY A 30 4.67 -2.11 1.26
C GLY A 30 5.77 -2.54 2.23
N LEU A 31 6.50 -1.57 2.77
CA LEU A 31 7.68 -1.81 3.60
C LEU A 31 7.39 -1.65 5.10
N TRP A 32 6.22 -2.12 5.52
CA TRP A 32 5.82 -2.11 6.93
C TRP A 32 6.22 -3.42 7.63
N HIS A 33 6.57 -3.38 8.92
CA HIS A 33 6.95 -4.49 9.82
C HIS A 33 8.22 -5.27 9.47
N ASN A 34 8.38 -5.79 8.26
CA ASN A 34 9.49 -6.70 7.92
C ASN A 34 10.73 -5.97 7.38
N PHE A 35 10.75 -4.65 7.52
CA PHE A 35 11.81 -3.75 7.07
C PHE A 35 12.34 -2.83 8.19
N GLY A 36 12.01 -3.12 9.45
CA GLY A 36 12.41 -2.33 10.59
C GLY A 36 13.70 -2.82 11.25
N GLY A 37 14.06 -2.17 12.36
CA GLY A 37 15.32 -2.42 13.07
C GLY A 37 15.51 -3.84 13.62
N ALA A 38 14.43 -4.61 13.81
CA ALA A 38 14.47 -6.02 14.22
C ALA A 38 14.48 -7.01 13.04
N ALA A 39 14.29 -6.52 11.80
CA ALA A 39 14.25 -7.35 10.61
C ALA A 39 15.67 -7.65 10.08
N SER A 40 15.84 -8.83 9.45
CA SER A 40 17.09 -9.16 8.75
C SER A 40 17.23 -8.28 7.51
N GLU A 41 18.33 -7.55 7.39
CA GLU A 41 18.64 -6.76 6.21
C GLU A 41 18.83 -7.63 4.97
N ASP A 42 19.40 -8.82 5.10
CA ASP A 42 19.56 -9.76 3.99
C ASP A 42 18.21 -10.25 3.47
N ASN A 43 17.24 -10.52 4.36
CA ASN A 43 15.88 -10.87 3.94
C ASN A 43 15.15 -9.68 3.31
N ALA A 44 15.29 -8.48 3.88
CA ALA A 44 14.74 -7.27 3.29
C ALA A 44 15.31 -7.00 1.90
N ARG A 45 16.62 -7.15 1.72
CA ARG A 45 17.33 -7.06 0.44
C ARG A 45 16.82 -8.09 -0.57
N ALA A 46 16.67 -9.35 -0.14
CA ALA A 46 16.14 -10.41 -0.98
C ALA A 46 14.70 -10.10 -1.43
N MET A 47 13.84 -9.57 -0.54
CA MET A 47 12.48 -9.16 -0.89
C MET A 47 12.45 -7.99 -1.88
N LEU A 48 13.24 -6.94 -1.67
CA LEU A 48 13.29 -5.77 -2.56
C LEU A 48 13.80 -6.13 -3.95
N THR A 49 14.89 -6.90 -4.03
CA THR A 49 15.46 -7.34 -5.31
C THR A 49 14.55 -8.33 -6.04
N THR A 50 13.88 -9.23 -5.32
CA THR A 50 12.87 -10.13 -5.90
C THR A 50 11.67 -9.34 -6.43
N ALA A 51 11.18 -8.34 -5.68
CA ALA A 51 10.09 -7.48 -6.12
C ALA A 51 10.44 -6.77 -7.44
N PHE A 52 11.60 -6.10 -7.48
CA PHE A 52 12.05 -5.39 -8.68
C PHE A 52 12.28 -6.34 -9.87
N ASN A 53 12.88 -7.52 -9.65
CA ASN A 53 13.07 -8.54 -10.69
C ASN A 53 11.77 -9.11 -11.26
N ASN A 54 10.65 -8.92 -10.58
CA ASN A 54 9.31 -9.31 -11.03
C ASN A 54 8.44 -8.12 -11.47
N GLY A 55 9.03 -6.95 -11.70
CA GLY A 55 8.33 -5.78 -12.23
C GLY A 55 7.59 -4.93 -11.20
N ILE A 56 7.75 -5.21 -9.90
CA ILE A 56 7.28 -4.29 -8.86
C ILE A 56 8.23 -3.10 -8.82
N THR A 57 7.78 -1.98 -9.38
CA THR A 57 8.56 -0.73 -9.43
C THR A 57 8.17 0.25 -8.34
N HIS A 58 7.12 0.00 -7.56
CA HIS A 58 6.67 0.89 -6.49
C HIS A 58 6.93 0.30 -5.11
N PHE A 59 7.67 1.06 -4.28
CA PHE A 59 8.00 0.76 -2.89
C PHE A 59 7.35 1.79 -1.97
N ASP A 60 6.45 1.33 -1.09
CA ASP A 60 5.63 2.18 -0.25
C ASP A 60 6.09 2.18 1.21
N LEU A 61 6.57 3.34 1.67
CA LEU A 61 7.06 3.60 3.03
C LEU A 61 6.11 4.50 3.81
N ALA A 62 6.45 4.75 5.06
CA ALA A 62 5.97 5.85 5.88
C ALA A 62 7.01 6.18 6.96
N ASN A 63 6.97 7.43 7.46
CA ASN A 63 7.92 7.90 8.46
C ASN A 63 7.89 7.07 9.75
N ASN A 64 6.71 6.52 10.12
CA ASN A 64 6.52 5.72 11.34
C ASN A 64 6.72 4.21 11.14
N TYR A 65 7.08 3.73 9.92
CA TYR A 65 7.28 2.31 9.68
C TYR A 65 8.56 1.78 10.37
N GLY A 66 8.43 0.55 10.87
CA GLY A 66 9.45 -0.14 11.65
C GLY A 66 8.85 -1.39 12.31
N PRO A 67 9.08 -1.67 13.59
CA PRO A 67 9.67 -0.84 14.68
C PRO A 67 11.22 -0.76 14.63
N PRO A 68 11.83 0.25 15.31
CA PRO A 68 11.18 1.47 15.79
C PRO A 68 10.79 2.40 14.63
N PRO A 69 9.94 3.45 14.87
CA PRO A 69 9.57 4.41 13.83
C PRO A 69 10.77 4.98 13.09
N GLY A 70 10.69 5.04 11.75
CA GLY A 70 11.78 5.49 10.88
C GLY A 70 12.79 4.42 10.47
N SER A 71 12.82 3.27 11.15
CA SER A 71 13.83 2.23 10.87
C SER A 71 13.62 1.54 9.50
N ALA A 72 12.37 1.48 9.01
CA ALA A 72 12.12 0.96 7.68
C ALA A 72 12.72 1.86 6.58
N GLU A 73 12.58 3.18 6.70
CA GLU A 73 13.21 4.13 5.78
C GLU A 73 14.74 4.07 5.84
N ILE A 74 15.33 3.90 7.03
CA ILE A 74 16.79 3.76 7.19
C ILE A 74 17.28 2.47 6.50
N MET A 75 16.59 1.34 6.72
CA MET A 75 16.96 0.06 6.10
C MET A 75 16.81 0.13 4.58
N PHE A 76 15.69 0.65 4.10
CA PHE A 76 15.46 0.85 2.67
C PHE A 76 16.54 1.73 2.04
N GLY A 77 16.90 2.85 2.68
CA GLY A 77 17.94 3.77 2.19
C GLY A 77 19.31 3.11 2.05
N ARG A 78 19.69 2.21 2.98
CA ARG A 78 20.94 1.44 2.86
C ARG A 78 20.92 0.50 1.66
N ILE A 79 19.83 -0.26 1.49
CA ILE A 79 19.66 -1.21 0.38
C ILE A 79 19.55 -0.46 -0.95
N LEU A 80 18.79 0.65 -0.98
CA LEU A 80 18.71 1.51 -2.17
C LEU A 80 20.10 1.95 -2.61
N LYS A 81 20.90 2.50 -1.71
CA LYS A 81 22.26 2.99 -2.01
C LYS A 81 23.19 1.89 -2.53
N SER A 82 23.10 0.67 -2.00
CA SER A 82 24.01 -0.42 -2.38
C SER A 82 23.59 -1.16 -3.64
N ASP A 83 22.27 -1.27 -3.90
CA ASP A 83 21.76 -2.19 -4.91
C ASP A 83 20.83 -1.52 -5.95
N LEU A 84 19.94 -0.63 -5.53
CA LEU A 84 18.88 -0.11 -6.39
C LEU A 84 19.13 1.31 -6.92
N LEU A 85 20.15 2.01 -6.43
CA LEU A 85 20.43 3.38 -6.86
C LEU A 85 20.66 3.53 -8.38
N PRO A 86 21.33 2.57 -9.08
CA PRO A 86 21.43 2.63 -10.53
C PRO A 86 20.09 2.60 -11.29
N TYR A 87 19.02 2.17 -10.60
CA TYR A 87 17.67 2.05 -11.14
C TYR A 87 16.70 3.09 -10.55
N ARG A 88 17.21 4.18 -9.93
CA ARG A 88 16.36 5.19 -9.28
C ARG A 88 15.28 5.74 -10.19
N ASP A 89 15.58 5.96 -11.45
CA ASP A 89 14.64 6.50 -12.44
C ASP A 89 13.63 5.46 -12.96
N GLU A 90 13.83 4.18 -12.63
CA GLU A 90 12.92 3.08 -12.98
C GLU A 90 11.98 2.71 -11.83
N ILE A 91 12.13 3.31 -10.64
CA ILE A 91 11.36 2.98 -9.45
C ILE A 91 10.63 4.19 -8.89
N ILE A 92 9.46 3.93 -8.32
CA ILE A 92 8.64 4.89 -7.60
C ILE A 92 8.81 4.64 -6.11
N ILE A 93 9.20 5.66 -5.37
CA ILE A 93 9.38 5.58 -3.92
C ILE A 93 8.40 6.56 -3.27
N SER A 94 7.53 6.03 -2.42
CA SER A 94 6.58 6.84 -1.67
C SER A 94 6.86 6.80 -0.17
N SER A 95 6.58 7.91 0.52
CA SER A 95 6.52 7.95 1.98
C SER A 95 5.36 8.80 2.47
N LYS A 96 5.07 8.73 3.78
CA LYS A 96 3.88 9.32 4.40
C LYS A 96 4.21 9.88 5.77
N ALA A 97 3.43 10.89 6.22
CA ALA A 97 3.43 11.38 7.58
C ALA A 97 2.00 11.62 8.08
N GLY A 98 1.72 11.34 9.36
CA GLY A 98 0.39 11.48 9.97
C GLY A 98 0.22 10.72 11.28
N TYR A 99 1.19 9.89 11.67
CA TYR A 99 1.22 9.14 12.92
C TYR A 99 2.35 9.60 13.82
N ASP A 100 2.34 9.18 15.09
CA ASP A 100 3.33 9.58 16.10
C ASP A 100 4.76 9.25 15.69
N MET A 101 5.62 10.27 15.73
CA MET A 101 7.04 10.14 15.41
C MET A 101 7.97 10.61 16.54
N TRP A 102 7.56 11.63 17.29
CA TRP A 102 8.31 12.17 18.42
C TRP A 102 7.36 12.74 19.49
N PRO A 103 7.78 12.83 20.75
CA PRO A 103 6.94 13.34 21.82
C PRO A 103 6.62 14.83 21.67
N GLY A 104 5.50 15.23 22.28
CA GLY A 104 5.04 16.61 22.34
C GLY A 104 4.04 16.96 21.22
N PRO A 105 3.61 18.23 21.14
CA PRO A 105 2.46 18.63 20.33
C PRO A 105 2.74 18.74 18.82
N TYR A 106 3.98 18.47 18.37
CA TYR A 106 4.39 18.68 16.97
C TYR A 106 4.81 17.38 16.27
N GLY A 107 4.58 16.22 16.88
CA GLY A 107 5.08 14.94 16.41
C GLY A 107 4.02 14.03 15.76
N ASN A 108 2.83 14.56 15.44
CA ASN A 108 1.70 13.78 14.92
C ASN A 108 0.78 14.62 14.03
N PHE A 109 -0.17 13.97 13.34
CA PHE A 109 -1.29 14.55 12.59
C PHE A 109 -0.92 15.32 11.32
N GLY A 110 -1.69 16.38 10.97
CA GLY A 110 -1.66 17.03 9.66
C GLY A 110 -1.11 18.45 9.63
N SER A 111 -0.57 19.00 10.74
CA SER A 111 -0.06 20.37 10.74
C SER A 111 1.07 20.56 9.72
N ARG A 112 1.14 21.75 9.11
CA ARG A 112 2.23 22.13 8.18
C ARG A 112 3.60 21.90 8.80
N LYS A 113 3.77 22.27 10.08
CA LYS A 113 5.03 22.08 10.81
C LYS A 113 5.44 20.61 10.84
N TYR A 114 4.49 19.72 11.17
CA TYR A 114 4.76 18.29 11.26
C TYR A 114 5.03 17.67 9.89
N LEU A 115 4.21 17.95 8.86
CA LEU A 115 4.35 17.35 7.54
C LEU A 115 5.67 17.72 6.87
N VAL A 116 6.04 19.01 6.90
CA VAL A 116 7.30 19.47 6.30
C VAL A 116 8.51 18.90 7.03
N ALA A 117 8.52 18.94 8.37
CA ALA A 117 9.61 18.37 9.16
C ALA A 117 9.73 16.85 8.96
N SER A 118 8.60 16.14 8.86
CA SER A 118 8.58 14.70 8.60
C SER A 118 9.12 14.36 7.22
N CYS A 119 8.73 15.09 6.18
CA CYS A 119 9.27 14.90 4.83
C CYS A 119 10.79 15.07 4.80
N ASP A 120 11.31 16.15 5.42
CA ASP A 120 12.75 16.40 5.52
C ASP A 120 13.50 15.30 6.28
N ALA A 121 12.91 14.82 7.37
CA ALA A 121 13.49 13.73 8.15
C ALA A 121 13.47 12.40 7.38
N SER A 122 12.39 12.12 6.61
CA SER A 122 12.27 10.94 5.77
C SER A 122 13.28 10.93 4.62
N LEU A 123 13.48 12.07 3.94
CA LEU A 123 14.51 12.22 2.93
C LEU A 123 15.92 11.93 3.48
N LYS A 124 16.21 12.42 4.70
CA LYS A 124 17.50 12.14 5.37
C LYS A 124 17.66 10.67 5.72
N ARG A 125 16.60 9.98 6.18
CA ARG A 125 16.66 8.56 6.53
C ARG A 125 16.84 7.67 5.30
N THR A 126 16.17 7.98 4.21
CA THR A 126 16.26 7.24 2.95
C THR A 126 17.50 7.57 2.13
N GLY A 127 18.09 8.77 2.34
CA GLY A 127 19.19 9.29 1.53
C GLY A 127 18.75 9.74 0.14
N LEU A 128 17.47 10.04 -0.05
CA LEU A 128 16.88 10.53 -1.29
C LEU A 128 16.89 12.07 -1.34
N ASP A 129 17.00 12.61 -2.54
CA ASP A 129 16.80 14.04 -2.81
C ASP A 129 15.31 14.39 -2.86
N TYR A 130 14.47 13.46 -3.35
CA TYR A 130 13.02 13.62 -3.43
C TYR A 130 12.31 12.25 -3.35
N PHE A 131 11.05 12.27 -2.89
CA PHE A 131 10.11 11.18 -3.07
C PHE A 131 9.35 11.33 -4.39
N ASP A 132 8.95 10.23 -5.01
CA ASP A 132 8.03 10.30 -6.15
C ASP A 132 6.64 10.70 -5.66
N ILE A 133 6.17 10.12 -4.55
CA ILE A 133 4.86 10.44 -3.94
C ILE A 133 5.05 10.68 -2.45
N PHE A 134 4.52 11.81 -1.94
CA PHE A 134 4.45 12.04 -0.49
C PHE A 134 2.98 12.17 -0.06
N TYR A 135 2.60 11.39 0.96
CA TYR A 135 1.22 11.30 1.43
C TYR A 135 1.02 12.02 2.78
N HIS A 136 -0.16 12.64 2.94
CA HIS A 136 -0.74 12.77 4.27
C HIS A 136 -1.39 11.44 4.66
N HIS A 137 -0.93 10.84 5.78
CA HIS A 137 -1.20 9.45 6.11
C HIS A 137 -2.63 9.22 6.64
N ARG A 138 -3.18 10.19 7.37
CA ARG A 138 -4.55 10.16 7.90
C ARG A 138 -5.04 11.55 8.31
N PRO A 139 -6.35 11.87 8.16
CA PRO A 139 -6.94 13.05 8.78
C PRO A 139 -6.98 12.90 10.31
N ASP A 140 -6.99 14.01 11.04
CA ASP A 140 -7.10 14.06 12.50
C ASP A 140 -8.41 14.70 12.98
N GLY A 141 -9.19 15.28 12.08
CA GLY A 141 -10.46 15.94 12.37
C GLY A 141 -10.35 17.33 13.03
N GLU A 142 -9.14 17.76 13.39
CA GLU A 142 -8.87 19.03 14.09
C GLU A 142 -8.06 20.01 13.25
N THR A 143 -7.01 19.53 12.57
CA THR A 143 -6.19 20.38 11.69
C THR A 143 -7.01 20.85 10.49
N PRO A 144 -7.09 22.17 10.24
CA PRO A 144 -7.79 22.68 9.06
C PRO A 144 -7.28 22.02 7.79
N LEU A 145 -8.19 21.43 7.00
CA LEU A 145 -7.83 20.65 5.80
C LEU A 145 -6.99 21.47 4.82
N TYR A 146 -7.28 22.78 4.70
CA TYR A 146 -6.49 23.69 3.87
C TYR A 146 -5.03 23.80 4.33
N GLU A 147 -4.75 23.78 5.63
CA GLU A 147 -3.37 23.79 6.15
C GLU A 147 -2.62 22.54 5.72
N THR A 148 -3.23 21.38 5.91
CA THR A 148 -2.66 20.08 5.52
C THR A 148 -2.39 20.01 4.02
N MET A 149 -3.38 20.37 3.18
CA MET A 149 -3.23 20.33 1.72
C MET A 149 -2.21 21.34 1.22
N SER A 150 -2.16 22.54 1.80
CA SER A 150 -1.14 23.52 1.45
C SER A 150 0.28 23.15 1.94
N ALA A 151 0.40 22.27 2.95
CA ALA A 151 1.67 21.67 3.29
C ALA A 151 2.14 20.66 2.24
N LEU A 152 1.25 19.83 1.71
CA LEU A 152 1.55 18.91 0.60
C LEU A 152 1.93 19.69 -0.67
N ASP A 153 1.19 20.75 -1.02
CA ASP A 153 1.52 21.64 -2.14
C ASP A 153 2.93 22.23 -1.97
N TYR A 154 3.25 22.73 -0.78
CA TYR A 154 4.59 23.24 -0.48
C TYR A 154 5.68 22.18 -0.67
N ILE A 155 5.47 20.95 -0.19
CA ILE A 155 6.41 19.83 -0.33
C ILE A 155 6.68 19.54 -1.81
N VAL A 156 5.64 19.52 -2.65
CA VAL A 156 5.78 19.31 -4.09
C VAL A 156 6.49 20.49 -4.76
N ARG A 157 6.07 21.72 -4.52
CA ARG A 157 6.68 22.91 -5.13
C ARG A 157 8.12 23.14 -4.70
N SER A 158 8.49 22.68 -3.51
CA SER A 158 9.89 22.77 -3.04
C SER A 158 10.78 21.66 -3.60
N GLY A 159 10.25 20.76 -4.46
CA GLY A 159 11.00 19.68 -5.09
C GLY A 159 11.30 18.49 -4.16
N LYS A 160 10.67 18.42 -2.97
CA LYS A 160 10.86 17.32 -2.02
C LYS A 160 10.01 16.08 -2.36
N ALA A 161 8.96 16.28 -3.16
CA ALA A 161 8.19 15.22 -3.78
C ALA A 161 7.75 15.63 -5.18
N LEU A 162 7.52 14.66 -6.07
CA LEU A 162 6.99 14.94 -7.41
C LEU A 162 5.47 15.05 -7.39
N TYR A 163 4.80 14.24 -6.57
CA TYR A 163 3.35 14.17 -6.47
C TYR A 163 2.88 14.16 -5.02
N ALA A 164 1.67 14.71 -4.81
CA ALA A 164 0.94 14.65 -3.55
C ALA A 164 -0.06 13.47 -3.56
N GLY A 165 -0.17 12.78 -2.42
CA GLY A 165 -1.18 11.76 -2.17
C GLY A 165 -1.85 11.95 -0.81
N ILE A 166 -2.98 11.30 -0.60
CA ILE A 166 -3.68 11.23 0.69
C ILE A 166 -4.04 9.78 1.03
N SER A 167 -4.26 9.49 2.31
CA SER A 167 -4.59 8.15 2.79
C SER A 167 -5.61 8.21 3.92
N ASN A 168 -6.50 7.23 4.00
CA ASN A 168 -7.52 7.09 5.06
C ASN A 168 -8.55 8.22 5.16
N TYR A 169 -8.78 8.96 4.10
CA TYR A 169 -9.85 9.95 4.02
C TYR A 169 -11.17 9.28 3.64
N ASN A 170 -12.28 9.71 4.24
CA ASN A 170 -13.60 9.32 3.78
C ASN A 170 -13.96 10.03 2.45
N PRO A 171 -15.05 9.63 1.76
CA PRO A 171 -15.38 10.21 0.46
C PRO A 171 -15.54 11.74 0.46
N GLU A 172 -16.17 12.30 1.49
CA GLU A 172 -16.42 13.74 1.59
C GLU A 172 -15.14 14.53 1.87
N GLU A 173 -14.33 14.07 2.83
CA GLU A 173 -13.03 14.66 3.12
C GLU A 173 -12.08 14.56 1.92
N ALA A 174 -12.08 13.42 1.21
CA ALA A 174 -11.26 13.23 0.01
C ALA A 174 -11.66 14.22 -1.09
N LYS A 175 -12.96 14.41 -1.34
CA LYS A 175 -13.47 15.38 -2.33
C LYS A 175 -13.01 16.79 -2.01
N GLN A 176 -13.10 17.22 -0.75
CA GLN A 176 -12.64 18.53 -0.31
C GLN A 176 -11.11 18.67 -0.47
N ALA A 177 -10.34 17.65 -0.09
CA ALA A 177 -8.89 17.63 -0.26
C ALA A 177 -8.48 17.75 -1.73
N PHE A 178 -9.15 17.02 -2.63
CA PHE A 178 -8.91 17.09 -4.09
C PHE A 178 -9.19 18.48 -4.65
N GLU A 179 -10.27 19.11 -4.21
CA GLU A 179 -10.62 20.46 -4.64
C GLU A 179 -9.57 21.48 -4.20
N ILE A 180 -9.13 21.44 -2.93
CA ILE A 180 -8.11 22.35 -2.40
C ILE A 180 -6.79 22.15 -3.15
N LEU A 181 -6.31 20.90 -3.31
CA LEU A 181 -5.07 20.63 -4.03
C LEU A 181 -5.13 21.08 -5.49
N ARG A 182 -6.27 20.92 -6.16
CA ARG A 182 -6.46 21.39 -7.53
C ARG A 182 -6.40 22.91 -7.61
N GLN A 183 -7.03 23.63 -6.67
CA GLN A 183 -6.98 25.10 -6.60
C GLN A 183 -5.57 25.62 -6.35
N LEU A 184 -4.76 24.88 -5.56
CA LEU A 184 -3.35 25.19 -5.31
C LEU A 184 -2.45 24.89 -6.53
N GLY A 185 -2.94 24.16 -7.54
CA GLY A 185 -2.18 23.76 -8.73
C GLY A 185 -1.34 22.49 -8.56
N THR A 186 -1.58 21.74 -7.49
CA THR A 186 -0.94 20.44 -7.18
C THR A 186 -2.03 19.37 -7.06
N PRO A 187 -2.62 18.89 -8.17
CA PRO A 187 -3.70 17.92 -8.10
C PRO A 187 -3.27 16.64 -7.37
N CYS A 188 -4.18 16.08 -6.57
CA CYS A 188 -3.92 14.82 -5.86
C CYS A 188 -3.73 13.69 -6.86
N LEU A 189 -2.55 13.05 -6.84
CA LEU A 189 -2.24 11.94 -7.73
C LEU A 189 -3.04 10.70 -7.37
N ILE A 190 -3.12 10.38 -6.07
CA ILE A 190 -3.53 9.06 -5.61
C ILE A 190 -4.09 9.10 -4.18
N HIS A 191 -5.12 8.30 -3.93
CA HIS A 191 -5.66 8.02 -2.60
C HIS A 191 -5.30 6.59 -2.17
N GLN A 192 -4.86 6.43 -0.92
CA GLN A 192 -4.50 5.12 -0.36
C GLN A 192 -5.48 4.69 0.74
N PRO A 193 -6.55 3.92 0.44
CA PRO A 193 -7.46 3.33 1.41
C PRO A 193 -7.11 1.88 1.75
N SER A 194 -7.66 1.37 2.87
CA SER A 194 -7.75 -0.06 3.13
C SER A 194 -8.86 -0.67 2.28
N TYR A 195 -8.55 -1.67 1.44
CA TYR A 195 -9.55 -2.32 0.59
C TYR A 195 -9.19 -3.79 0.36
N SER A 196 -10.17 -4.67 0.56
CA SER A 196 -10.06 -6.11 0.35
C SER A 196 -11.45 -6.75 0.23
N ILE A 197 -11.53 -8.03 -0.08
CA ILE A 197 -12.79 -8.81 -0.03
C ILE A 197 -13.49 -8.68 1.34
N LEU A 198 -12.71 -8.60 2.44
CA LEU A 198 -13.23 -8.49 3.82
C LEU A 198 -13.38 -7.04 4.32
N ASN A 199 -13.01 -6.05 3.53
CA ASN A 199 -13.22 -4.63 3.85
C ASN A 199 -13.59 -3.88 2.59
N ARG A 200 -14.86 -3.69 2.36
CA ARG A 200 -15.43 -3.08 1.16
C ARG A 200 -15.85 -1.62 1.36
N ALA A 201 -15.50 -1.01 2.49
CA ALA A 201 -15.85 0.38 2.79
C ALA A 201 -15.55 1.39 1.65
N PRO A 202 -14.45 1.26 0.88
CA PRO A 202 -14.20 2.16 -0.26
C PRO A 202 -15.25 2.12 -1.38
N GLU A 203 -16.01 1.03 -1.53
CA GLU A 203 -17.11 0.93 -2.50
C GLU A 203 -18.27 1.87 -2.17
N ASN A 204 -18.37 2.33 -0.92
CA ASN A 204 -19.40 3.28 -0.46
C ASN A 204 -19.02 4.73 -0.83
N GLY A 205 -18.82 4.99 -2.12
CA GLY A 205 -18.63 6.31 -2.70
C GLY A 205 -17.17 6.75 -2.86
N LEU A 206 -16.20 6.18 -2.14
CA LEU A 206 -14.80 6.64 -2.23
C LEU A 206 -14.18 6.35 -3.61
N LEU A 207 -14.37 5.13 -4.13
CA LEU A 207 -13.82 4.75 -5.43
C LEU A 207 -14.39 5.63 -6.55
N GLU A 208 -15.71 5.93 -6.49
CA GLU A 208 -16.35 6.83 -7.46
C GLU A 208 -15.83 8.26 -7.31
N THR A 209 -15.73 8.77 -6.08
CA THR A 209 -15.17 10.11 -5.81
C THR A 209 -13.74 10.24 -6.40
N CYS A 210 -12.90 9.23 -6.25
CA CYS A 210 -11.55 9.23 -6.84
C CYS A 210 -11.61 9.25 -8.37
N LYS A 211 -12.44 8.40 -8.98
CA LYS A 211 -12.60 8.29 -10.43
C LYS A 211 -13.10 9.59 -11.05
N GLU A 212 -14.13 10.23 -10.49
CA GLU A 212 -14.68 11.51 -10.95
C GLU A 212 -13.61 12.62 -10.93
N ASN A 213 -12.78 12.65 -9.89
CA ASN A 213 -11.72 13.65 -9.73
C ASN A 213 -10.44 13.31 -10.50
N GLY A 214 -10.36 12.15 -11.15
CA GLY A 214 -9.18 11.71 -11.89
C GLY A 214 -8.00 11.38 -10.98
N THR A 215 -8.27 11.03 -9.74
CA THR A 215 -7.28 10.58 -8.75
C THR A 215 -7.21 9.05 -8.78
N GLY A 216 -6.01 8.47 -8.82
CA GLY A 216 -5.81 7.03 -8.74
C GLY A 216 -6.09 6.49 -7.34
N VAL A 217 -6.28 5.17 -7.24
CA VAL A 217 -6.45 4.48 -5.95
C VAL A 217 -5.40 3.39 -5.82
N ILE A 218 -4.68 3.38 -4.70
CA ILE A 218 -3.77 2.29 -4.34
C ILE A 218 -4.19 1.70 -2.99
N CYS A 219 -4.47 0.40 -2.95
CA CYS A 219 -5.08 -0.22 -1.78
C CYS A 219 -4.04 -0.84 -0.85
N PHE A 220 -4.07 -0.51 0.43
CA PHE A 220 -3.32 -1.26 1.42
C PHE A 220 -4.17 -2.37 2.05
N SER A 221 -3.51 -3.37 2.66
CA SER A 221 -4.14 -4.56 3.25
C SER A 221 -5.08 -5.34 2.30
N PRO A 222 -4.75 -5.54 1.01
CA PRO A 222 -5.61 -6.26 0.07
C PRO A 222 -5.81 -7.72 0.48
N LEU A 223 -4.88 -8.29 1.27
CA LEU A 223 -4.96 -9.62 1.86
C LEU A 223 -5.52 -9.63 3.31
N ALA A 224 -6.13 -8.53 3.75
CA ALA A 224 -6.76 -8.40 5.06
C ALA A 224 -5.84 -8.81 6.24
N GLY A 225 -4.58 -8.34 6.22
CA GLY A 225 -3.58 -8.69 7.24
C GLY A 225 -3.06 -10.11 7.15
N GLY A 226 -3.28 -10.81 6.04
CA GLY A 226 -2.91 -12.21 5.79
C GLY A 226 -4.05 -13.20 5.99
N ARG A 227 -5.26 -12.75 6.36
CA ARG A 227 -6.45 -13.60 6.47
C ARG A 227 -6.87 -14.21 5.12
N LEU A 228 -6.77 -13.46 4.04
CA LEU A 228 -7.05 -13.90 2.67
C LEU A 228 -5.86 -14.66 2.06
N THR A 229 -5.35 -15.64 2.81
CA THR A 229 -4.31 -16.59 2.37
C THR A 229 -4.67 -17.98 2.87
N ASN A 230 -4.01 -19.02 2.39
CA ASN A 230 -4.26 -20.40 2.83
C ASN A 230 -3.84 -20.66 4.29
N ARG A 231 -3.23 -19.66 4.95
CA ARG A 231 -2.61 -19.83 6.27
C ARG A 231 -3.60 -20.17 7.40
N TYR A 232 -4.86 -19.70 7.29
CA TYR A 232 -5.86 -19.85 8.34
C TYR A 232 -7.00 -20.83 8.00
N LEU A 233 -6.89 -21.59 6.93
CA LEU A 233 -7.93 -22.54 6.49
C LEU A 233 -8.12 -23.71 7.50
N ASP A 234 -7.03 -24.13 8.16
CA ASP A 234 -7.01 -25.27 9.07
C ASP A 234 -6.77 -24.87 10.54
N GLY A 235 -7.00 -23.59 10.85
CA GLY A 235 -6.81 -23.03 12.19
C GLY A 235 -5.74 -21.94 12.24
N ILE A 236 -5.22 -21.66 13.43
CA ILE A 236 -4.23 -20.61 13.68
C ILE A 236 -2.86 -21.24 13.88
N PRO A 237 -1.93 -21.16 12.89
CA PRO A 237 -0.57 -21.66 13.05
C PRO A 237 0.18 -20.90 14.15
N GLU A 238 1.01 -21.60 14.95
CA GLU A 238 1.76 -21.03 16.07
C GLU A 238 2.70 -19.88 15.65
N ASP A 239 3.27 -19.95 14.44
CA ASP A 239 4.14 -18.94 13.86
C ASP A 239 3.35 -17.84 13.12
N SER A 240 2.02 -17.82 13.21
CA SER A 240 1.16 -16.84 12.54
C SER A 240 1.08 -15.53 13.31
N ARG A 241 0.72 -14.46 12.59
CA ARG A 241 0.46 -13.14 13.20
C ARG A 241 -0.66 -13.20 14.22
N ALA A 242 -1.69 -14.02 13.99
CA ALA A 242 -2.84 -14.16 14.90
C ALA A 242 -2.48 -14.91 16.21
N ALA A 243 -1.49 -15.79 16.20
CA ALA A 243 -0.97 -16.46 17.39
C ALA A 243 -0.01 -15.58 18.20
N GLY A 244 0.58 -14.56 17.57
CA GLY A 244 1.54 -13.63 18.19
C GLY A 244 0.87 -12.48 18.95
N LYS A 245 1.71 -11.59 19.50
CA LYS A 245 1.26 -10.36 20.18
C LYS A 245 1.09 -9.19 19.17
N SER A 246 0.60 -9.46 17.97
CA SER A 246 0.37 -8.40 16.99
C SER A 246 -0.84 -7.54 17.38
N PRO A 247 -0.72 -6.20 17.41
CA PRO A 247 -1.88 -5.34 17.66
C PRO A 247 -2.86 -5.30 16.47
N PHE A 248 -2.50 -5.87 15.32
CA PHE A 248 -3.26 -5.76 14.06
C PHE A 248 -4.01 -7.02 13.67
N LEU A 249 -3.72 -8.15 14.31
CA LEU A 249 -4.46 -9.40 14.11
C LEU A 249 -4.31 -10.27 15.37
N SER A 250 -5.43 -10.56 16.02
CA SER A 250 -5.50 -11.44 17.18
C SER A 250 -6.22 -12.76 16.86
N ALA A 251 -6.00 -13.79 17.68
CA ALA A 251 -6.68 -15.08 17.53
C ALA A 251 -8.21 -14.95 17.52
N GLY A 252 -8.78 -14.05 18.31
CA GLY A 252 -10.23 -13.81 18.36
C GLY A 252 -10.84 -13.24 17.07
N GLN A 253 -10.02 -12.74 16.16
CA GLN A 253 -10.48 -12.28 14.84
C GLN A 253 -10.50 -13.40 13.77
N ILE A 254 -10.04 -14.60 14.12
CA ILE A 254 -10.12 -15.80 13.26
C ILE A 254 -11.28 -16.65 13.80
N THR A 255 -12.51 -16.20 13.54
CA THR A 255 -13.71 -16.89 14.02
C THR A 255 -14.04 -18.10 13.14
N PRO A 256 -14.84 -19.07 13.64
CA PRO A 256 -15.30 -20.21 12.84
C PRO A 256 -16.01 -19.78 11.55
N GLU A 257 -16.82 -18.72 11.62
CA GLU A 257 -17.57 -18.16 10.48
C GLU A 257 -16.60 -17.63 9.43
N LEU A 258 -15.58 -16.87 9.85
CA LEU A 258 -14.51 -16.41 8.95
C LEU A 258 -13.79 -17.59 8.30
N VAL A 259 -13.40 -18.62 9.08
CA VAL A 259 -12.72 -19.81 8.53
C VAL A 259 -13.60 -20.52 7.50
N GLN A 260 -14.89 -20.62 7.74
CA GLN A 260 -15.83 -21.21 6.77
C GLN A 260 -15.89 -20.38 5.49
N ALA A 261 -15.98 -19.06 5.60
CA ALA A 261 -15.95 -18.16 4.43
C ALA A 261 -14.63 -18.27 3.67
N LEU A 262 -13.48 -18.30 4.38
CA LEU A 262 -12.17 -18.46 3.75
C LEU A 262 -12.04 -19.79 2.98
N ARG A 263 -12.61 -20.88 3.50
CA ARG A 263 -12.65 -22.18 2.77
C ARG A 263 -13.46 -22.08 1.49
N GLY A 264 -14.65 -21.47 1.55
CA GLY A 264 -15.46 -21.25 0.35
C GLY A 264 -14.76 -20.35 -0.68
N LEU A 265 -14.12 -19.26 -0.23
CA LEU A 265 -13.31 -18.40 -1.09
C LEU A 265 -12.12 -19.16 -1.72
N ASN A 266 -11.48 -20.05 -0.95
CA ASN A 266 -10.38 -20.87 -1.45
C ASN A 266 -10.83 -21.91 -2.48
N GLU A 267 -12.06 -22.44 -2.38
CA GLU A 267 -12.65 -23.31 -3.42
C GLU A 267 -12.84 -22.55 -4.73
N ILE A 268 -13.36 -21.30 -4.69
CA ILE A 268 -13.48 -20.45 -5.87
C ILE A 268 -12.08 -20.20 -6.46
N ALA A 269 -11.09 -19.82 -5.64
CA ALA A 269 -9.73 -19.59 -6.07
C ALA A 269 -9.13 -20.84 -6.76
N SER A 270 -9.31 -22.01 -6.16
CA SER A 270 -8.82 -23.30 -6.71
C SER A 270 -9.43 -23.63 -8.06
N ASN A 271 -10.73 -23.39 -8.24
CA ASN A 271 -11.43 -23.58 -9.52
C ASN A 271 -10.91 -22.63 -10.61
N ARG A 272 -10.38 -21.47 -10.21
CA ARG A 272 -9.72 -20.49 -11.09
C ARG A 272 -8.24 -20.82 -11.36
N GLY A 273 -7.69 -21.88 -10.76
CA GLY A 273 -6.26 -22.20 -10.81
C GLY A 273 -5.38 -21.19 -10.07
N GLN A 274 -5.94 -20.50 -9.08
CA GLN A 274 -5.27 -19.46 -8.28
C GLN A 274 -5.14 -19.89 -6.82
N THR A 275 -4.14 -19.32 -6.10
CA THR A 275 -4.16 -19.33 -4.64
C THR A 275 -5.21 -18.34 -4.14
N LEU A 276 -5.67 -18.50 -2.88
CA LEU A 276 -6.61 -17.54 -2.27
C LEU A 276 -6.04 -16.11 -2.28
N ALA A 277 -4.73 -15.95 -2.05
CA ALA A 277 -4.06 -14.65 -2.11
C ALA A 277 -4.10 -14.06 -3.53
N GLN A 278 -3.81 -14.83 -4.55
CA GLN A 278 -3.88 -14.39 -5.95
C GLN A 278 -5.29 -13.95 -6.33
N MET A 279 -6.31 -14.76 -5.99
CA MET A 279 -7.70 -14.40 -6.26
C MET A 279 -8.11 -13.13 -5.51
N ALA A 280 -7.72 -12.97 -4.25
CA ALA A 280 -8.03 -11.77 -3.47
C ALA A 280 -7.41 -10.49 -4.07
N LEU A 281 -6.18 -10.58 -4.58
CA LEU A 281 -5.51 -9.48 -5.28
C LEU A 281 -6.21 -9.18 -6.61
N SER A 282 -6.51 -10.21 -7.43
CA SER A 282 -7.26 -10.04 -8.68
C SER A 282 -8.64 -9.42 -8.43
N TRP A 283 -9.28 -9.77 -7.31
CA TRP A 283 -10.58 -9.19 -6.94
C TRP A 283 -10.49 -7.70 -6.61
N VAL A 284 -9.47 -7.26 -5.88
CA VAL A 284 -9.23 -5.83 -5.62
C VAL A 284 -8.95 -5.10 -6.93
N LEU A 285 -8.14 -5.69 -7.80
CA LEU A 285 -7.72 -5.12 -9.08
C LEU A 285 -8.82 -5.14 -10.17
N LYS A 286 -9.94 -5.88 -9.96
CA LYS A 286 -11.07 -5.88 -10.91
C LYS A 286 -11.74 -4.52 -11.05
N ASN A 287 -11.60 -3.66 -10.05
CA ASN A 287 -12.20 -2.32 -10.08
C ASN A 287 -11.30 -1.34 -10.84
N ASP A 288 -11.84 -0.72 -11.88
CA ASP A 288 -11.09 0.21 -12.76
C ASP A 288 -10.55 1.44 -12.03
N ALA A 289 -11.12 1.83 -10.90
CA ALA A 289 -10.59 2.92 -10.07
C ALA A 289 -9.29 2.53 -9.36
N VAL A 290 -9.03 1.21 -9.16
CA VAL A 290 -7.85 0.72 -8.47
C VAL A 290 -6.67 0.63 -9.43
N THR A 291 -5.66 1.44 -9.15
CA THR A 291 -4.40 1.48 -9.90
C THR A 291 -3.47 0.35 -9.48
N SER A 292 -3.35 0.09 -8.16
CA SER A 292 -2.38 -0.86 -7.62
C SER A 292 -2.83 -1.41 -6.27
N ALA A 293 -2.38 -2.63 -5.94
CA ALA A 293 -2.57 -3.26 -4.63
C ALA A 293 -1.22 -3.39 -3.91
N ILE A 294 -1.10 -2.82 -2.70
CA ILE A 294 0.11 -2.89 -1.88
C ILE A 294 0.11 -4.18 -1.09
N ILE A 295 1.02 -5.08 -1.42
CA ILE A 295 1.26 -6.30 -0.64
C ILE A 295 2.30 -6.06 0.45
N GLY A 296 2.15 -6.75 1.58
CA GLY A 296 3.19 -6.96 2.56
C GLY A 296 3.74 -8.38 2.43
N ALA A 297 5.05 -8.53 2.60
CA ALA A 297 5.71 -9.84 2.58
C ALA A 297 6.68 -9.99 3.74
N SER A 298 6.91 -11.23 4.18
CA SER A 298 7.95 -11.59 5.16
C SER A 298 9.07 -12.43 4.55
N ARG A 299 8.89 -12.88 3.30
CA ARG A 299 9.84 -13.63 2.51
C ARG A 299 9.55 -13.49 1.01
N ARG A 300 10.55 -13.71 0.18
CA ARG A 300 10.48 -13.50 -1.28
C ARG A 300 9.44 -14.36 -1.99
N GLU A 301 9.23 -15.60 -1.51
CA GLU A 301 8.27 -16.54 -2.12
C GLU A 301 6.82 -16.00 -2.10
N GLN A 302 6.48 -15.19 -1.09
CA GLN A 302 5.17 -14.53 -1.04
C GLN A 302 5.03 -13.45 -2.12
N ILE A 303 6.11 -12.75 -2.43
CA ILE A 303 6.14 -11.77 -3.53
C ILE A 303 5.98 -12.49 -4.87
N GLU A 304 6.74 -13.56 -5.09
CA GLU A 304 6.67 -14.40 -6.29
C GLU A 304 5.28 -15.02 -6.50
N ASP A 305 4.56 -15.33 -5.41
CA ASP A 305 3.19 -15.81 -5.49
C ASP A 305 2.20 -14.67 -5.83
N CYS A 306 2.31 -13.54 -5.15
CA CYS A 306 1.40 -12.41 -5.34
C CYS A 306 1.48 -11.79 -6.74
N VAL A 307 2.67 -11.70 -7.35
CA VAL A 307 2.82 -11.11 -8.70
C VAL A 307 2.10 -11.91 -9.80
N LYS A 308 1.78 -13.17 -9.56
CA LYS A 308 0.99 -13.99 -10.48
C LYS A 308 -0.49 -13.54 -10.56
N ALA A 309 -0.92 -12.67 -9.66
CA ALA A 309 -2.25 -12.05 -9.73
C ALA A 309 -2.35 -10.95 -10.79
N ALA A 310 -1.20 -10.35 -11.20
CA ALA A 310 -1.16 -9.29 -12.20
C ALA A 310 -1.62 -9.82 -13.58
N GLY A 311 -2.41 -9.01 -14.31
CA GLY A 311 -2.98 -9.41 -15.60
C GLY A 311 -3.96 -10.57 -15.51
N GLY A 312 -4.47 -10.90 -14.32
CA GLY A 312 -5.32 -12.06 -14.06
C GLY A 312 -6.66 -12.00 -14.81
N ALA A 313 -7.23 -13.19 -15.10
CA ALA A 313 -8.54 -13.31 -15.74
C ALA A 313 -9.64 -12.63 -14.91
N GLY A 314 -10.56 -11.96 -15.58
CA GLY A 314 -11.73 -11.35 -14.96
C GLY A 314 -12.58 -12.37 -14.18
N PHE A 315 -13.52 -11.88 -13.38
CA PHE A 315 -14.48 -12.71 -12.65
C PHE A 315 -15.76 -12.85 -13.45
N THR A 316 -16.40 -14.02 -13.38
CA THR A 316 -17.78 -14.18 -13.86
C THR A 316 -18.77 -13.57 -12.87
N ALA A 317 -20.00 -13.29 -13.31
CA ALA A 317 -21.06 -12.80 -12.43
C ALA A 317 -21.37 -13.79 -11.30
N GLU A 318 -21.32 -15.09 -11.60
CA GLU A 318 -21.56 -16.18 -10.64
C GLU A 318 -20.48 -16.23 -9.56
N GLU A 319 -19.20 -16.08 -9.95
CA GLU A 319 -18.08 -16.02 -9.00
C GLU A 319 -18.21 -14.83 -8.06
N LEU A 320 -18.54 -13.63 -8.59
CA LEU A 320 -18.74 -12.44 -7.77
C LEU A 320 -19.91 -12.61 -6.79
N ALA A 321 -21.05 -13.15 -7.27
CA ALA A 321 -22.20 -13.41 -6.40
C ALA A 321 -21.89 -14.43 -5.28
N GLN A 322 -21.07 -15.45 -5.58
CA GLN A 322 -20.61 -16.42 -4.58
C GLN A 322 -19.68 -15.76 -3.54
N ILE A 323 -18.73 -14.92 -3.98
CA ILE A 323 -17.85 -14.17 -3.09
C ILE A 323 -18.68 -13.26 -2.19
N ASP A 324 -19.63 -12.51 -2.74
CA ASP A 324 -20.52 -11.61 -2.00
C ASP A 324 -21.28 -12.37 -0.91
N LYS A 325 -21.91 -13.48 -1.27
CA LYS A 325 -22.65 -14.34 -0.33
C LYS A 325 -21.79 -14.90 0.81
N LEU A 326 -20.53 -15.28 0.51
CA LEU A 326 -19.60 -15.83 1.51
C LEU A 326 -19.14 -14.76 2.51
N THR A 327 -19.21 -13.49 2.16
CA THR A 327 -18.65 -12.40 2.95
C THR A 327 -19.68 -11.41 3.49
N GLU A 328 -20.97 -11.61 3.22
CA GLU A 328 -22.07 -10.72 3.59
C GLU A 328 -22.17 -10.46 5.11
N ASN A 329 -21.78 -11.45 5.94
CA ASN A 329 -21.89 -11.39 7.39
C ASN A 329 -20.54 -11.48 8.13
N ILE A 330 -19.44 -11.13 7.47
CA ILE A 330 -18.07 -11.21 8.03
C ILE A 330 -17.53 -9.83 8.43
#